data_62bc36c28ad02f229f7c2a2719b2fdf2
#
_entry.id   62bc36c28ad02f229f7c2a2719b2fdf2
#
_cell.length_a   1.000
_cell.length_b   1.000
_cell.length_c   1.000
_cell.angle_alpha   90.00
_cell.angle_beta   90.00
_cell.angle_gamma   90.00
#
_symmetry.space_group_name_H-M   'P 1'
#
loop_
_entity.id
_entity.type
_entity.pdbx_description
1 polymer ?
#
loop_
_entity_poly.entity_id
_entity_poly.type
_entity_poly.pdbx_seq_one_letter_code
_entity_poly.pdbx_strand_id
1 'polypeptide(L)'
;KEEWVPELQGLSLRNVNVTILDGKKKLYDDFGEMLFTHYGVSGPLILSASSYVGKKLKAKELTLKIDLKPALSEEQLDHRVLREFEENQNRQFKNAVHKLFPSKLIPVMIELSGIDPEKKVNVITKEERLGFVRLIKGLTCTLTDLRDYNEAIITKGGVKIKEVDPGTME
;
A
#
# COMPACT_ATOMS: atom_id res chain seq x y z
N LYS A 1 4.12 5.10 11.22
CA LYS A 1 4.83 6.35 11.56
C LYS A 1 4.37 7.52 10.72
N GLU A 2 3.89 7.26 9.53
CA GLU A 2 3.43 8.29 8.60
C GLU A 2 2.10 8.88 9.08
N GLU A 3 2.01 10.21 9.15
CA GLU A 3 0.85 10.93 9.68
C GLU A 3 -0.42 10.73 8.82
N TRP A 4 -0.24 10.49 7.53
CA TRP A 4 -1.35 10.26 6.61
C TRP A 4 -2.07 8.89 6.76
N VAL A 5 -1.43 7.89 7.39
CA VAL A 5 -2.04 6.55 7.54
C VAL A 5 -3.32 6.58 8.37
N PRO A 6 -3.38 7.24 9.54
CA PRO A 6 -4.63 7.38 10.30
C PRO A 6 -5.72 8.15 9.57
N GLU A 7 -5.38 9.10 8.70
CA GLU A 7 -6.36 9.84 7.89
C GLU A 7 -7.16 8.95 6.95
N LEU A 8 -6.56 7.82 6.54
CA LEU A 8 -7.20 6.84 5.67
C LEU A 8 -8.05 5.80 6.44
N GLN A 9 -8.21 5.93 7.74
CA GLN A 9 -9.02 5.01 8.55
C GLN A 9 -10.36 4.67 7.88
N GLY A 10 -10.65 3.36 7.75
CA GLY A 10 -11.87 2.84 7.14
C GLY A 10 -11.81 2.72 5.61
N LEU A 11 -10.72 3.15 4.97
CA LEU A 11 -10.53 2.94 3.54
C LEU A 11 -10.08 1.51 3.26
N SER A 12 -10.90 0.76 2.51
CA SER A 12 -10.52 -0.50 1.89
C SER A 12 -9.95 -0.27 0.50
N LEU A 13 -8.79 -0.84 0.22
CA LEU A 13 -8.19 -0.90 -1.11
C LEU A 13 -8.36 -2.32 -1.67
N ARG A 14 -9.09 -2.42 -2.76
CA ARG A 14 -9.29 -3.68 -3.48
C ARG A 14 -8.41 -3.74 -4.72
N ASN A 15 -8.03 -4.96 -5.10
CA ASN A 15 -7.21 -5.19 -6.31
C ASN A 15 -5.89 -4.41 -6.29
N VAL A 16 -5.22 -4.40 -5.16
CA VAL A 16 -3.88 -3.84 -4.97
C VAL A 16 -2.85 -4.96 -4.82
N ASN A 17 -1.59 -4.66 -5.09
CA ASN A 17 -0.49 -5.54 -4.75
C ASN A 17 0.27 -4.98 -3.55
N VAL A 18 0.53 -5.83 -2.59
CA VAL A 18 1.27 -5.49 -1.36
C VAL A 18 2.59 -6.21 -1.35
N THR A 19 3.68 -5.47 -1.21
CA THR A 19 5.02 -6.00 -1.04
C THR A 19 5.59 -5.55 0.30
N ILE A 20 6.14 -6.47 1.09
CA ILE A 20 6.86 -6.13 2.33
C ILE A 20 8.34 -6.33 2.11
N LEU A 21 9.11 -5.30 2.42
CA LEU A 21 10.55 -5.22 2.17
C LEU A 21 11.33 -5.08 3.47
N ASP A 22 12.46 -5.75 3.51
CA ASP A 22 13.54 -5.59 4.47
C ASP A 22 14.73 -4.94 3.74
N GLY A 23 14.82 -3.63 3.77
CA GLY A 23 15.69 -2.89 2.86
C GLY A 23 15.36 -3.20 1.40
N LYS A 24 16.28 -3.85 0.70
CA LYS A 24 16.07 -4.28 -0.70
C LYS A 24 15.50 -5.70 -0.83
N LYS A 25 15.43 -6.45 0.27
CA LYS A 25 14.98 -7.84 0.24
C LYS A 25 13.46 -7.92 0.34
N LYS A 26 12.84 -8.54 -0.66
CA LYS A 26 11.41 -8.86 -0.64
C LYS A 26 11.14 -10.04 0.30
N LEU A 27 10.26 -9.82 1.28
CA LEU A 27 9.84 -10.83 2.27
C LEU A 27 8.48 -11.41 1.96
N TYR A 28 7.59 -10.59 1.39
CA TYR A 28 6.22 -10.96 1.06
C TYR A 28 5.77 -10.16 -0.16
N ASP A 29 4.95 -10.77 -1.00
CA ASP A 29 4.39 -10.14 -2.20
C ASP A 29 3.10 -10.88 -2.56
N ASP A 30 1.97 -10.18 -2.56
CA ASP A 30 0.69 -10.79 -2.90
C ASP A 30 -0.32 -9.73 -3.36
N PHE A 31 -1.33 -10.19 -4.09
CA PHE A 31 -2.41 -9.40 -4.66
C PHE A 31 -3.71 -9.64 -3.90
N GLY A 32 -4.51 -8.60 -3.67
CA GLY A 32 -5.80 -8.73 -3.02
C GLY A 32 -6.33 -7.44 -2.41
N GLU A 33 -6.83 -7.53 -1.18
CA GLU A 33 -7.49 -6.45 -0.45
C GLU A 33 -6.78 -6.13 0.86
N MET A 34 -6.70 -4.85 1.17
CA MET A 34 -6.20 -4.33 2.45
C MET A 34 -7.10 -3.22 2.98
N LEU A 35 -6.98 -2.93 4.27
CA LEU A 35 -7.77 -1.93 4.99
C LEU A 35 -6.85 -1.01 5.79
N PHE A 36 -7.11 0.28 5.75
CA PHE A 36 -6.52 1.25 6.67
C PHE A 36 -7.35 1.36 7.94
N THR A 37 -6.68 1.39 9.09
CA THR A 37 -7.28 1.57 10.41
C THR A 37 -6.68 2.79 11.10
N HIS A 38 -7.23 3.21 12.23
CA HIS A 38 -6.70 4.34 13.00
C HIS A 38 -5.27 4.11 13.56
N TYR A 39 -4.84 2.85 13.64
CA TYR A 39 -3.51 2.47 14.13
C TYR A 39 -2.58 1.92 13.05
N GLY A 40 -3.03 1.81 11.81
CA GLY A 40 -2.18 1.29 10.74
C GLY A 40 -2.95 0.59 9.64
N VAL A 41 -2.51 -0.59 9.28
CA VAL A 41 -3.05 -1.39 8.17
C VAL A 41 -3.53 -2.76 8.64
N SER A 42 -4.55 -3.29 7.96
CA SER A 42 -5.18 -4.59 8.23
C SER A 42 -5.75 -5.17 6.94
N GLY A 43 -6.65 -6.14 7.05
CA GLY A 43 -7.30 -6.79 5.92
C GLY A 43 -6.60 -8.06 5.49
N PRO A 44 -7.18 -8.81 4.52
CA PRO A 44 -6.72 -10.16 4.17
C PRO A 44 -5.24 -10.25 3.80
N LEU A 45 -4.74 -9.33 2.96
CA LEU A 45 -3.33 -9.28 2.58
C LEU A 45 -2.39 -9.06 3.78
N ILE A 46 -2.74 -8.14 4.66
CA ILE A 46 -1.92 -7.78 5.82
C ILE A 46 -1.94 -8.90 6.85
N LEU A 47 -3.08 -9.54 7.08
CA LEU A 47 -3.18 -10.70 7.95
C LEU A 47 -2.31 -11.85 7.43
N SER A 48 -2.40 -12.19 6.15
CA SER A 48 -1.54 -13.19 5.53
C SER A 48 -0.06 -12.82 5.69
N ALA A 49 0.31 -11.58 5.34
CA ALA A 49 1.67 -11.07 5.46
C ALA A 49 2.22 -11.18 6.89
N SER A 50 1.40 -10.87 7.91
CA SER A 50 1.81 -10.89 9.31
C SER A 50 2.34 -12.27 9.74
N SER A 51 1.78 -13.35 9.18
CA SER A 51 2.24 -14.71 9.43
C SER A 51 3.67 -14.98 8.92
N TYR A 52 4.10 -14.28 7.87
CA TYR A 52 5.43 -14.43 7.28
C TYR A 52 6.47 -13.51 7.92
N VAL A 53 6.07 -12.27 8.22
CA VAL A 53 7.03 -11.24 8.64
C VAL A 53 7.05 -10.96 10.13
N GLY A 54 6.12 -11.51 10.92
CA GLY A 54 5.92 -11.15 12.32
C GLY A 54 7.17 -11.28 13.19
N LYS A 55 7.97 -12.35 13.02
CA LYS A 55 9.24 -12.51 13.75
C LYS A 55 10.26 -11.42 13.42
N LYS A 56 10.32 -10.99 12.15
CA LYS A 56 11.25 -9.94 11.71
C LYS A 56 10.80 -8.57 12.15
N LEU A 57 9.49 -8.33 12.11
CA LEU A 57 8.90 -7.06 12.49
C LEU A 57 9.13 -6.75 13.99
N LYS A 58 9.17 -7.78 14.84
CA LYS A 58 9.56 -7.63 16.27
C LYS A 58 11.02 -7.21 16.47
N ALA A 59 11.89 -7.47 15.49
CA ALA A 59 13.31 -7.16 15.58
C ALA A 59 13.67 -5.83 14.92
N LYS A 60 12.93 -5.41 13.92
CA LYS A 60 13.19 -4.18 13.16
C LYS A 60 11.98 -3.75 12.32
N GLU A 61 11.98 -2.47 11.96
CA GLU A 61 10.99 -1.90 11.06
C GLU A 61 11.12 -2.48 9.64
N LEU A 62 10.00 -2.63 8.97
CA LEU A 62 9.91 -3.09 7.59
C LEU A 62 9.18 -2.05 6.74
N THR A 63 9.39 -2.08 5.43
CA THR A 63 8.68 -1.21 4.50
C THR A 63 7.53 -1.96 3.85
N LEU A 64 6.33 -1.41 3.95
CA LEU A 64 5.16 -1.80 3.18
C LEU A 64 5.13 -0.96 1.91
N LYS A 65 5.10 -1.60 0.76
CA LYS A 65 4.90 -0.97 -0.56
C LYS A 65 3.57 -1.43 -1.14
N ILE A 66 2.73 -0.49 -1.54
CA ILE A 66 1.40 -0.74 -2.10
C ILE A 66 1.40 -0.27 -3.55
N ASP A 67 1.14 -1.19 -4.48
CA ASP A 67 0.83 -0.86 -5.87
C ASP A 67 -0.69 -0.71 -6.01
N LEU A 68 -1.14 0.51 -6.25
CA LEU A 68 -2.57 0.84 -6.35
C LEU A 68 -3.18 0.44 -7.69
N LYS A 69 -2.38 0.15 -8.70
CA LYS A 69 -2.81 -0.20 -10.06
C LYS A 69 -1.96 -1.35 -10.63
N PRO A 70 -1.95 -2.53 -10.00
CA PRO A 70 -1.05 -3.62 -10.37
C PRO A 70 -1.32 -4.18 -11.78
N ALA A 71 -2.53 -4.04 -12.30
CA ALA A 71 -2.88 -4.47 -13.65
C ALA A 71 -2.24 -3.63 -14.76
N LEU A 72 -1.70 -2.46 -14.44
CA LEU A 72 -1.07 -1.54 -15.39
C LEU A 72 0.44 -1.49 -15.16
N SER A 73 1.22 -1.57 -16.23
CA SER A 73 2.64 -1.21 -16.19
C SER A 73 2.81 0.29 -15.90
N GLU A 74 4.01 0.73 -15.53
CA GLU A 74 4.30 2.17 -15.36
C GLU A 74 3.98 2.95 -16.63
N GLU A 75 4.33 2.43 -17.79
CA GLU A 75 4.08 3.06 -19.09
C GLU A 75 2.57 3.17 -19.38
N GLN A 76 1.82 2.10 -19.17
CA GLN A 76 0.36 2.10 -19.36
C GLN A 76 -0.33 3.07 -18.39
N LEU A 77 0.15 3.14 -17.14
CA LEU A 77 -0.36 4.07 -16.15
C LEU A 77 -0.01 5.52 -16.50
N ASP A 78 1.19 5.78 -17.00
CA ASP A 78 1.59 7.12 -17.48
C ASP A 78 0.66 7.59 -18.63
N HIS A 79 0.38 6.75 -19.60
CA HIS A 79 -0.58 7.04 -20.66
C HIS A 79 -1.98 7.33 -20.12
N ARG A 80 -2.43 6.60 -19.11
CA ARG A 80 -3.73 6.83 -18.49
C ARG A 80 -3.77 8.17 -17.75
N VAL A 81 -2.74 8.48 -16.98
CA VAL A 81 -2.63 9.78 -16.27
C VAL A 81 -2.58 10.93 -17.26
N LEU A 82 -1.79 10.79 -18.32
CA LEU A 82 -1.71 11.81 -19.38
C LEU A 82 -3.07 12.06 -20.02
N ARG A 83 -3.82 11.03 -20.34
CA ARG A 83 -5.18 11.16 -20.89
C ARG A 83 -6.13 11.88 -19.93
N GLU A 84 -6.10 11.55 -18.63
CA GLU A 84 -6.90 12.26 -17.62
C GLU A 84 -6.53 13.75 -17.55
N PHE A 85 -5.25 14.07 -17.73
CA PHE A 85 -4.79 15.45 -17.75
C PHE A 85 -5.22 16.18 -19.04
N GLU A 86 -5.18 15.54 -20.18
CA GLU A 86 -5.64 16.08 -21.47
C GLU A 86 -7.15 16.37 -21.45
N GLU A 87 -7.95 15.48 -20.87
CA GLU A 87 -9.39 15.68 -20.70
C GLU A 87 -9.71 16.84 -19.73
N ASN A 88 -8.79 17.19 -18.86
CA ASN A 88 -8.98 18.18 -17.79
C ASN A 88 -7.97 19.35 -17.84
N GLN A 89 -7.46 19.71 -19.02
CA GLN A 89 -6.34 20.65 -19.25
C GLN A 89 -6.39 21.94 -18.43
N ASN A 90 -7.59 22.50 -18.24
CA ASN A 90 -7.78 23.78 -17.54
C ASN A 90 -8.07 23.62 -16.04
N ARG A 91 -8.20 22.37 -15.55
CA ARG A 91 -8.46 22.11 -14.13
C ARG A 91 -7.17 22.12 -13.33
N GLN A 92 -7.30 22.45 -12.06
CA GLN A 92 -6.24 22.31 -11.08
C GLN A 92 -5.99 20.80 -10.80
N PHE A 93 -4.76 20.45 -10.47
CA PHE A 93 -4.34 19.08 -10.21
C PHE A 93 -5.25 18.38 -9.20
N LYS A 94 -5.57 19.04 -8.08
CA LYS A 94 -6.47 18.49 -7.06
C LYS A 94 -7.85 18.05 -7.60
N ASN A 95 -8.33 18.68 -8.68
CA ASN A 95 -9.63 18.40 -9.28
C ASN A 95 -9.56 17.43 -10.47
N ALA A 96 -8.37 17.19 -11.00
CA ALA A 96 -8.18 16.35 -12.18
C ALA A 96 -7.96 14.85 -11.86
N VAL A 97 -7.63 14.51 -10.61
CA VAL A 97 -7.25 13.16 -10.21
C VAL A 97 -8.38 12.32 -9.61
N HIS A 98 -9.60 12.85 -9.58
CA HIS A 98 -10.75 12.20 -8.94
C HIS A 98 -11.11 10.82 -9.49
N LYS A 99 -10.87 10.58 -10.78
CA LYS A 99 -11.14 9.29 -11.43
C LYS A 99 -10.06 8.23 -11.16
N LEU A 100 -8.93 8.63 -10.60
CA LEU A 100 -7.80 7.73 -10.38
C LEU A 100 -7.88 6.97 -9.05
N PHE A 101 -8.52 7.58 -8.03
CA PHE A 101 -8.51 7.07 -6.66
C PHE A 101 -9.88 7.17 -5.97
N PRO A 102 -10.11 6.38 -4.91
CA PRO A 102 -11.18 6.66 -3.96
C PRO A 102 -11.03 8.05 -3.34
N SER A 103 -12.14 8.73 -3.10
CA SER A 103 -12.15 10.14 -2.65
C SER A 103 -11.28 10.38 -1.41
N LYS A 104 -11.28 9.45 -0.48
CA LYS A 104 -10.50 9.54 0.76
C LYS A 104 -8.99 9.49 0.55
N LEU A 105 -8.53 8.84 -0.52
CA LEU A 105 -7.11 8.71 -0.84
C LEU A 105 -6.57 9.94 -1.59
N ILE A 106 -7.43 10.71 -2.25
CA ILE A 106 -7.04 11.84 -3.11
C ILE A 106 -6.17 12.88 -2.39
N PRO A 107 -6.57 13.41 -1.21
CA PRO A 107 -5.76 14.41 -0.50
C PRO A 107 -4.35 13.91 -0.19
N VAL A 108 -4.24 12.68 0.30
CA VAL A 108 -2.96 12.03 0.63
C VAL A 108 -2.08 11.88 -0.61
N MET A 109 -2.64 11.44 -1.73
CA MET A 109 -1.88 11.27 -2.97
C MET A 109 -1.40 12.61 -3.55
N ILE A 110 -2.20 13.66 -3.41
CA ILE A 110 -1.83 15.01 -3.82
C ILE A 110 -0.66 15.50 -2.96
N GLU A 111 -0.75 15.40 -1.65
CA GLU A 111 0.31 15.81 -0.72
C GLU A 111 1.63 15.05 -1.00
N LEU A 112 1.57 13.73 -1.07
CA LEU A 112 2.74 12.88 -1.30
C LEU A 112 3.35 13.04 -2.70
N SER A 113 2.58 13.51 -3.68
CA SER A 113 3.09 13.77 -5.03
C SER A 113 4.08 14.92 -5.09
N GLY A 114 4.03 15.85 -4.14
CA GLY A 114 4.80 17.08 -4.16
C GLY A 114 4.39 18.08 -5.27
N ILE A 115 3.34 17.79 -6.02
CA ILE A 115 2.80 18.69 -7.04
C ILE A 115 1.87 19.71 -6.37
N ASP A 116 2.03 20.98 -6.72
CA ASP A 116 1.13 22.04 -6.22
C ASP A 116 -0.34 21.71 -6.56
N PRO A 117 -1.23 21.57 -5.56
CA PRO A 117 -2.63 21.26 -5.77
C PRO A 117 -3.38 22.23 -6.68
N GLU A 118 -2.98 23.50 -6.67
CA GLU A 118 -3.57 24.58 -7.46
C GLU A 118 -3.01 24.66 -8.89
N LYS A 119 -1.94 23.93 -9.18
CA LYS A 119 -1.31 23.90 -10.49
C LYS A 119 -2.26 23.34 -11.54
N LYS A 120 -2.42 24.02 -12.67
CA LYS A 120 -3.18 23.48 -13.80
C LYS A 120 -2.48 22.28 -14.39
N VAL A 121 -3.24 21.24 -14.75
CA VAL A 121 -2.63 19.98 -15.24
C VAL A 121 -1.89 20.15 -16.57
N ASN A 122 -2.24 21.13 -17.40
CA ASN A 122 -1.53 21.43 -18.64
C ASN A 122 -0.11 21.98 -18.47
N VAL A 123 0.24 22.42 -17.25
CA VAL A 123 1.60 22.91 -16.94
C VAL A 123 2.38 21.95 -16.03
N ILE A 124 1.83 20.78 -15.72
CA ILE A 124 2.54 19.73 -15.01
C ILE A 124 3.63 19.16 -15.94
N THR A 125 4.86 19.10 -15.46
CA THR A 125 5.98 18.60 -16.23
C THR A 125 5.92 17.07 -16.38
N LYS A 126 6.64 16.54 -17.38
CA LYS A 126 6.78 15.09 -17.56
C LYS A 126 7.40 14.42 -16.32
N GLU A 127 8.38 15.08 -15.69
CA GLU A 127 9.05 14.57 -14.49
C GLU A 127 8.09 14.49 -13.30
N GLU A 128 7.28 15.53 -13.06
CA GLU A 128 6.23 15.54 -12.04
C GLU A 128 5.21 14.43 -12.29
N ARG A 129 4.76 14.27 -13.53
CA ARG A 129 3.81 13.21 -13.90
C ARG A 129 4.40 11.80 -13.69
N LEU A 130 5.64 11.57 -14.10
CA LEU A 130 6.32 10.28 -13.89
C LEU A 130 6.57 10.00 -12.41
N GLY A 131 6.89 11.03 -11.61
CA GLY A 131 6.97 10.92 -10.15
C GLY A 131 5.64 10.50 -9.53
N PHE A 132 4.55 11.08 -10.00
CA PHE A 132 3.20 10.70 -9.59
C PHE A 132 2.82 9.26 -9.97
N VAL A 133 3.17 8.83 -11.18
CA VAL A 133 3.00 7.43 -11.62
C VAL A 133 3.76 6.46 -10.73
N ARG A 134 5.01 6.76 -10.38
CA ARG A 134 5.82 5.94 -9.46
C ARG A 134 5.21 5.88 -8.07
N LEU A 135 4.65 6.99 -7.58
CA LEU A 135 3.93 7.03 -6.30
C LEU A 135 2.71 6.09 -6.33
N ILE A 136 1.93 6.09 -7.41
CA ILE A 136 0.79 5.19 -7.58
C ILE A 136 1.23 3.72 -7.60
N LYS A 137 2.36 3.42 -8.22
CA LYS A 137 2.94 2.06 -8.30
C LYS A 137 3.68 1.65 -7.04
N GLY A 138 3.90 2.55 -6.12
CA GLY A 138 4.73 2.28 -4.95
C GLY A 138 4.46 3.23 -3.79
N LEU A 139 3.21 3.33 -3.34
CA LEU A 139 2.89 4.02 -2.10
C LEU A 139 3.51 3.26 -0.92
N THR A 140 4.39 3.90 -0.18
CA THR A 140 5.15 3.25 0.90
C THR A 140 4.80 3.77 2.26
N CYS A 141 4.76 2.87 3.25
CA CYS A 141 4.74 3.23 4.67
C CYS A 141 5.57 2.24 5.50
N THR A 142 5.88 2.65 6.73
CA THR A 142 6.72 1.90 7.65
C THR A 142 5.86 1.03 8.56
N LEU A 143 6.15 -0.27 8.58
CA LEU A 143 5.60 -1.21 9.56
C LEU A 143 6.54 -1.27 10.77
N THR A 144 6.00 -1.01 11.96
CA THR A 144 6.78 -0.92 13.20
C THR A 144 6.58 -2.11 14.11
N ASP A 145 5.33 -2.63 14.21
CA ASP A 145 4.98 -3.73 15.09
C ASP A 145 3.69 -4.42 14.67
N LEU A 146 3.38 -5.54 15.32
CA LEU A 146 2.09 -6.23 15.27
C LEU A 146 1.23 -5.78 16.47
N ARG A 147 -0.10 -5.88 16.30
CA ARG A 147 -1.03 -5.70 17.43
C ARG A 147 -0.91 -6.85 18.43
N ASP A 148 -1.34 -6.59 19.65
CA ASP A 148 -1.31 -7.54 20.76
C ASP A 148 -2.09 -8.83 20.46
N TYR A 149 -1.72 -9.90 21.16
CA TYR A 149 -2.35 -11.22 21.03
C TYR A 149 -3.88 -11.20 21.21
N ASN A 150 -4.38 -10.31 22.06
CA ASN A 150 -5.82 -10.17 22.32
C ASN A 150 -6.60 -9.63 21.11
N GLU A 151 -5.92 -9.05 20.15
CA GLU A 151 -6.50 -8.50 18.91
C GLU A 151 -6.13 -9.35 17.68
N ALA A 152 -5.43 -10.47 17.88
CA ALA A 152 -5.00 -11.34 16.80
C ALA A 152 -6.18 -12.03 16.13
N ILE A 153 -6.37 -11.77 14.83
CA ILE A 153 -7.40 -12.43 14.01
C ILE A 153 -6.88 -13.78 13.51
N ILE A 154 -5.56 -13.90 13.30
CA ILE A 154 -4.88 -15.13 12.89
C ILE A 154 -3.72 -15.42 13.83
N THR A 155 -3.44 -16.70 14.00
CA THR A 155 -2.26 -17.20 14.72
C THR A 155 -1.40 -18.04 13.80
N LYS A 156 -0.10 -18.04 14.02
CA LYS A 156 0.85 -18.90 13.34
C LYS A 156 1.65 -19.67 14.36
N GLY A 157 1.71 -20.97 14.20
CA GLY A 157 2.43 -21.90 15.04
C GLY A 157 1.71 -23.24 15.07
N GLY A 158 2.26 -24.16 15.80
CA GLY A 158 1.75 -25.51 15.95
C GLY A 158 2.87 -26.42 16.38
N VAL A 159 2.54 -27.65 16.73
CA VAL A 159 3.50 -28.70 17.03
C VAL A 159 4.25 -29.07 15.75
N LYS A 160 5.57 -29.16 15.83
CA LYS A 160 6.35 -29.66 14.70
C LYS A 160 6.01 -31.12 14.47
N ILE A 161 5.41 -31.43 13.33
CA ILE A 161 4.99 -32.80 12.95
C ILE A 161 6.13 -33.80 13.08
N LYS A 162 7.39 -33.40 12.90
CA LYS A 162 8.58 -34.21 13.05
C LYS A 162 8.94 -34.57 14.50
N GLU A 163 8.33 -33.87 15.45
CA GLU A 163 8.52 -34.07 16.90
C GLU A 163 7.38 -34.89 17.52
N VAL A 164 6.38 -35.27 16.72
CA VAL A 164 5.24 -36.10 17.14
C VAL A 164 5.43 -37.49 16.60
N ASP A 165 5.46 -38.51 17.47
CA ASP A 165 5.45 -39.91 17.05
C ASP A 165 4.08 -40.27 16.46
N PRO A 166 4.00 -40.70 15.19
CA PRO A 166 2.72 -40.99 14.56
C PRO A 166 2.02 -42.23 15.16
N GLY A 167 2.72 -43.04 15.96
CA GLY A 167 2.16 -44.23 16.62
C GLY A 167 1.56 -43.97 18.00
N THR A 168 2.13 -42.98 18.74
CA THR A 168 1.70 -42.64 20.10
C THR A 168 0.99 -41.30 20.17
N MET A 169 1.12 -40.46 19.17
CA MET A 169 0.63 -39.07 19.14
C MET A 169 1.27 -38.15 20.21
N GLU A 170 2.40 -38.55 20.80
CA GLU A 170 3.19 -37.79 21.78
C GLU A 170 4.46 -37.20 21.14
#